data_1cf076430bc27bce595fc62c9ad80440
#
_entry.id   1cf076430bc27bce595fc62c9ad80440
#
_cell.length_a   1.000
_cell.length_b   1.000
_cell.length_c   1.000
_cell.angle_alpha   90.00
_cell.angle_beta   90.00
_cell.angle_gamma   90.00
#
_symmetry.space_group_name_H-M   'P 1'
#
loop_
_entity.id
_entity.type
_entity.pdbx_description
1 polymer ?
#
loop_
_entity_poly.entity_id
_entity_poly.type
_entity_poly.pdbx_seq_one_letter_code
_entity_poly.pdbx_strand_id
1 'polypeptide(L)'
;MDAAYVQLDDDRFQATALTRGPWHPDHQHAGPPSALICRAIERAAAKHGLTHLARLTVNLIRPTPIGECRVEVSADYVGRSAGHYSGRLTAEGKDVARFTALMQREDNLPVPEGTLGHPPPAAPKPPEQCPVVSMAFPDGTFGYGHLVENRLAAGRFFKGPCAAWFRMNHPLIKGETPSAYQRVAVAGDSGNGISAALDFKTYIFLNCDLTINLFRRPQGEWICLEARSLFGGNGCGLAESALYDEWGMIGRATQSLAVRPR
;
A
#
# COMPACT_ATOMS: atom_id res chain seq x y z
N MET A 1 -10.05 -14.88 12.83
CA MET A 1 -10.26 -13.45 12.52
C MET A 1 -10.57 -13.35 11.05
N ASP A 2 -11.59 -12.56 10.69
CA ASP A 2 -12.16 -12.65 9.35
C ASP A 2 -11.84 -11.42 8.48
N ALA A 3 -11.22 -10.35 9.04
CA ALA A 3 -10.87 -9.12 8.34
C ALA A 3 -9.79 -8.32 9.06
N ALA A 4 -9.13 -7.39 8.35
CA ALA A 4 -8.15 -6.47 8.93
C ALA A 4 -8.81 -5.50 9.92
N TYR A 5 -10.03 -5.04 9.59
CA TYR A 5 -10.80 -4.13 10.45
C TYR A 5 -12.25 -4.56 10.58
N VAL A 6 -12.83 -4.19 11.74
CA VAL A 6 -14.26 -4.18 11.98
C VAL A 6 -14.72 -2.73 12.00
N GLN A 7 -15.68 -2.37 11.17
CA GLN A 7 -16.26 -1.03 11.16
C GLN A 7 -17.12 -0.83 12.40
N LEU A 8 -16.91 0.26 13.13
CA LEU A 8 -17.69 0.64 14.33
C LEU A 8 -18.79 1.65 13.96
N ASP A 9 -18.45 2.62 13.13
CA ASP A 9 -19.39 3.58 12.52
C ASP A 9 -18.82 4.10 11.18
N ASP A 10 -19.29 5.26 10.68
CA ASP A 10 -18.95 5.74 9.35
C ASP A 10 -17.45 5.99 9.13
N ASP A 11 -16.73 6.42 10.16
CA ASP A 11 -15.33 6.83 10.09
C ASP A 11 -14.42 6.14 11.12
N ARG A 12 -14.98 5.30 12.04
CA ARG A 12 -14.24 4.58 13.07
C ARG A 12 -14.18 3.08 12.83
N PHE A 13 -13.02 2.51 13.11
CA PHE A 13 -12.69 1.12 12.82
C PHE A 13 -11.87 0.52 13.95
N GLN A 14 -12.15 -0.72 14.30
CA GLN A 14 -11.35 -1.53 15.20
C GLN A 14 -10.36 -2.37 14.38
N ALA A 15 -9.06 -2.09 14.51
CA ALA A 15 -8.02 -2.94 13.92
C ALA A 15 -7.96 -4.29 14.62
N THR A 16 -7.71 -5.35 13.84
CA THR A 16 -7.48 -6.71 14.33
C THR A 16 -6.00 -7.06 14.28
N ALA A 17 -5.61 -8.19 14.85
CA ALA A 17 -4.23 -8.67 14.79
C ALA A 17 -3.74 -8.96 13.35
N LEU A 18 -4.63 -9.10 12.36
CA LEU A 18 -4.23 -9.20 10.94
C LEU A 18 -3.46 -7.97 10.44
N THR A 19 -3.59 -6.82 11.12
CA THR A 19 -2.86 -5.58 10.76
C THR A 19 -1.45 -5.52 11.32
N ARG A 20 -1.08 -6.43 12.27
CA ARG A 20 0.21 -6.38 12.99
C ARG A 20 1.41 -6.37 12.05
N GLY A 21 2.30 -5.38 12.26
CA GLY A 21 3.55 -5.24 11.53
C GLY A 21 4.75 -5.92 12.21
N PRO A 22 5.92 -5.92 11.55
CA PRO A 22 7.11 -6.63 12.03
C PRO A 22 7.92 -5.84 13.08
N TRP A 23 7.62 -4.56 13.28
CA TRP A 23 8.47 -3.68 14.08
C TRP A 23 8.14 -3.70 15.58
N HIS A 24 6.87 -3.90 15.93
CA HIS A 24 6.40 -3.94 17.31
C HIS A 24 5.11 -4.77 17.40
N PRO A 25 4.91 -5.58 18.45
CA PRO A 25 3.74 -6.46 18.58
C PRO A 25 2.39 -5.74 18.61
N ASP A 26 2.36 -4.49 19.08
CA ASP A 26 1.14 -3.70 19.23
C ASP A 26 0.93 -2.68 18.12
N HIS A 27 1.80 -2.68 17.07
CA HIS A 27 1.69 -1.74 15.96
C HIS A 27 1.30 -2.42 14.67
N GLN A 28 0.53 -1.69 13.86
CA GLN A 28 0.11 -2.12 12.54
C GLN A 28 1.26 -2.00 11.54
N HIS A 29 1.29 -2.87 10.53
CA HIS A 29 1.95 -2.63 9.24
C HIS A 29 1.22 -1.49 8.54
N ALA A 30 1.92 -0.56 7.88
CA ALA A 30 1.28 0.64 7.33
C ALA A 30 0.42 0.38 6.07
N GLY A 31 0.49 -0.79 5.46
CA GLY A 31 -0.36 -1.20 4.33
C GLY A 31 -1.86 -1.18 4.65
N PRO A 32 -2.35 -1.91 5.67
CA PRO A 32 -3.76 -1.89 6.04
C PRO A 32 -4.32 -0.49 6.35
N PRO A 33 -3.69 0.37 7.20
CA PRO A 33 -4.18 1.73 7.42
C PRO A 33 -4.13 2.60 6.15
N SER A 34 -3.15 2.43 5.26
CA SER A 34 -3.12 3.11 3.96
C SER A 34 -4.29 2.69 3.06
N ALA A 35 -4.68 1.41 3.09
CA ALA A 35 -5.85 0.92 2.38
C ALA A 35 -7.17 1.42 3.00
N LEU A 36 -7.23 1.58 4.33
CA LEU A 36 -8.36 2.18 5.01
C LEU A 36 -8.55 3.65 4.61
N ILE A 37 -7.45 4.41 4.54
CA ILE A 37 -7.41 5.78 3.99
C ILE A 37 -7.90 5.78 2.53
N CYS A 38 -7.38 4.87 1.70
CA CYS A 38 -7.79 4.74 0.30
C CYS A 38 -9.30 4.54 0.17
N ARG A 39 -9.90 3.62 0.96
CA ARG A 39 -11.35 3.39 1.00
C ARG A 39 -12.13 4.66 1.31
N ALA A 40 -11.69 5.43 2.31
CA ALA A 40 -12.37 6.66 2.69
C ALA A 40 -12.33 7.71 1.57
N ILE A 41 -11.19 7.84 0.88
CA ILE A 41 -11.01 8.71 -0.29
C ILE A 41 -11.92 8.26 -1.44
N GLU A 42 -11.94 6.95 -1.79
CA GLU A 42 -12.82 6.40 -2.83
C GLU A 42 -14.29 6.75 -2.58
N ARG A 43 -14.76 6.58 -1.33
CA ARG A 43 -16.14 6.91 -0.94
C ARG A 43 -16.43 8.41 -1.03
N ALA A 44 -15.50 9.28 -0.65
CA ALA A 44 -15.64 10.72 -0.76
C ALA A 44 -15.68 11.17 -2.22
N ALA A 45 -14.77 10.64 -3.05
CA ALA A 45 -14.62 11.01 -4.45
C ALA A 45 -15.75 10.48 -5.35
N ALA A 46 -16.31 9.31 -5.02
CA ALA A 46 -17.43 8.72 -5.77
C ALA A 46 -18.65 9.65 -5.83
N LYS A 47 -18.88 10.45 -4.79
CA LYS A 47 -19.98 11.45 -4.74
C LYS A 47 -19.86 12.51 -5.85
N HIS A 48 -18.66 12.66 -6.42
CA HIS A 48 -18.33 13.62 -7.48
C HIS A 48 -18.07 12.93 -8.84
N GLY A 49 -18.28 11.63 -8.94
CA GLY A 49 -18.00 10.84 -10.14
C GLY A 49 -16.51 10.73 -10.49
N LEU A 50 -15.63 10.88 -9.49
CA LEU A 50 -14.18 10.74 -9.65
C LEU A 50 -13.81 9.34 -9.14
N THR A 51 -13.41 8.46 -10.05
CA THR A 51 -13.28 7.02 -9.78
C THR A 51 -11.86 6.47 -9.94
N HIS A 52 -10.94 7.24 -10.53
CA HIS A 52 -9.53 6.84 -10.68
C HIS A 52 -8.67 7.49 -9.61
N LEU A 53 -7.99 6.66 -8.81
CA LEU A 53 -6.96 7.11 -7.87
C LEU A 53 -5.64 7.31 -8.62
N ALA A 54 -5.36 8.55 -9.02
CA ALA A 54 -4.12 8.87 -9.73
C ALA A 54 -2.93 8.99 -8.80
N ARG A 55 -3.14 9.48 -7.57
CA ARG A 55 -2.09 9.56 -6.53
C ARG A 55 -2.68 9.42 -5.14
N LEU A 56 -1.95 8.70 -4.30
CA LEU A 56 -2.11 8.67 -2.85
C LEU A 56 -0.75 8.94 -2.21
N THR A 57 -0.66 9.91 -1.30
CA THR A 57 0.51 10.14 -0.45
C THR A 57 0.07 10.05 1.00
N VAL A 58 0.67 9.13 1.77
CA VAL A 58 0.43 8.94 3.20
C VAL A 58 1.73 9.27 3.94
N ASN A 59 1.72 10.30 4.78
CA ASN A 59 2.81 10.64 5.66
C ASN A 59 2.61 9.91 6.99
N LEU A 60 3.52 9.04 7.36
CA LEU A 60 3.49 8.23 8.57
C LEU A 60 4.14 9.01 9.72
N ILE A 61 3.31 9.63 10.56
CA ILE A 61 3.76 10.54 11.62
C ILE A 61 4.15 9.79 12.87
N ARG A 62 3.41 8.72 13.19
CA ARG A 62 3.62 7.86 14.35
C ARG A 62 3.29 6.42 14.02
N PRO A 63 3.85 5.45 14.76
CA PRO A 63 3.37 4.08 14.69
C PRO A 63 1.85 4.02 14.96
N THR A 64 1.12 3.28 14.14
CA THR A 64 -0.32 3.10 14.30
C THR A 64 -0.58 1.93 15.24
N PRO A 65 -1.20 2.12 16.41
CA PRO A 65 -1.49 1.02 17.34
C PRO A 65 -2.56 0.08 16.78
N ILE A 66 -2.55 -1.20 17.22
CA ILE A 66 -3.63 -2.14 16.98
C ILE A 66 -4.76 -1.81 17.96
N GLY A 67 -5.74 -1.07 17.52
CA GLY A 67 -6.82 -0.55 18.34
C GLY A 67 -7.86 0.19 17.50
N GLU A 68 -8.63 1.04 18.15
CA GLU A 68 -9.57 1.90 17.45
C GLU A 68 -8.81 2.99 16.67
N CYS A 69 -9.23 3.22 15.45
CA CYS A 69 -8.73 4.30 14.58
C CYS A 69 -9.88 4.97 13.84
N ARG A 70 -9.67 6.24 13.48
CA ARG A 70 -10.61 7.07 12.74
C ARG A 70 -9.97 7.67 11.52
N VAL A 71 -10.67 7.67 10.38
CA VAL A 71 -10.23 8.32 9.12
C VAL A 71 -11.12 9.50 8.82
N GLU A 72 -10.54 10.68 8.76
CA GLU A 72 -11.23 11.91 8.36
C GLU A 72 -10.74 12.35 6.98
N VAL A 73 -11.65 12.60 6.05
CA VAL A 73 -11.36 13.03 4.66
C VAL A 73 -12.05 14.34 4.38
N SER A 74 -11.31 15.29 3.79
CA SER A 74 -11.81 16.55 3.27
C SER A 74 -11.59 16.62 1.76
N ALA A 75 -12.56 17.17 1.03
CA ALA A 75 -12.39 17.56 -0.36
C ALA A 75 -11.84 18.99 -0.38
N ASP A 76 -10.56 19.14 -0.71
CA ASP A 76 -9.89 20.45 -0.75
C ASP A 76 -10.30 21.23 -2.00
N TYR A 77 -10.45 20.52 -3.12
CA TYR A 77 -10.93 21.05 -4.39
C TYR A 77 -11.54 19.93 -5.22
N VAL A 78 -12.69 20.22 -5.85
CA VAL A 78 -13.35 19.30 -6.79
C VAL A 78 -13.66 20.05 -8.07
N GLY A 79 -12.98 19.68 -9.14
CA GLY A 79 -13.24 20.15 -10.50
C GLY A 79 -13.99 19.12 -11.34
N ARG A 80 -14.17 19.43 -12.62
CA ARG A 80 -14.91 18.58 -13.58
C ARG A 80 -14.22 17.22 -13.80
N SER A 81 -12.89 17.20 -13.88
CA SER A 81 -12.11 16.02 -14.29
C SER A 81 -11.21 15.48 -13.17
N ALA A 82 -10.98 16.26 -12.11
CA ALA A 82 -10.11 15.89 -11.02
C ALA A 82 -10.56 16.51 -9.70
N GLY A 83 -10.21 15.87 -8.58
CA GLY A 83 -10.43 16.36 -7.23
C GLY A 83 -9.24 16.07 -6.35
N HIS A 84 -8.88 17.05 -5.52
CA HIS A 84 -7.85 16.94 -4.50
C HIS A 84 -8.52 16.71 -3.14
N TYR A 85 -8.00 15.72 -2.44
CA TYR A 85 -8.49 15.31 -1.12
C TYR A 85 -7.34 15.28 -0.15
N SER A 86 -7.60 15.65 1.09
CA SER A 86 -6.66 15.51 2.20
C SER A 86 -7.36 14.99 3.44
N GLY A 87 -6.57 14.62 4.44
CA GLY A 87 -7.13 14.16 5.70
C GLY A 87 -6.09 13.58 6.64
N ARG A 88 -6.62 12.93 7.67
CA ARG A 88 -5.82 12.31 8.71
C ARG A 88 -6.40 10.96 9.15
N LEU A 89 -5.51 10.10 9.61
CA LEU A 89 -5.82 8.93 10.40
C LEU A 89 -5.44 9.23 11.85
N THR A 90 -6.35 9.05 12.76
CA THR A 90 -6.11 9.21 14.20
C THR A 90 -6.28 7.88 14.93
N ALA A 91 -5.48 7.67 15.97
CA ALA A 91 -5.60 6.57 16.91
C ALA A 91 -5.24 7.10 18.32
N GLU A 92 -5.94 6.66 19.35
CA GLU A 92 -5.71 7.12 20.74
C GLU A 92 -5.71 8.66 20.87
N GLY A 93 -6.56 9.34 20.10
CA GLY A 93 -6.68 10.81 20.09
C GLY A 93 -5.51 11.57 19.44
N LYS A 94 -4.59 10.88 18.74
CA LYS A 94 -3.41 11.47 18.10
C LYS A 94 -3.42 11.22 16.60
N ASP A 95 -2.93 12.18 15.80
CA ASP A 95 -2.64 11.96 14.40
C ASP A 95 -1.53 10.91 14.26
N VAL A 96 -1.80 9.77 13.61
CA VAL A 96 -0.82 8.74 13.29
C VAL A 96 -0.39 8.82 11.84
N ALA A 97 -1.27 9.28 10.95
CA ALA A 97 -0.92 9.60 9.57
C ALA A 97 -1.70 10.82 9.06
N ARG A 98 -1.09 11.53 8.10
CA ARG A 98 -1.76 12.55 7.26
C ARG A 98 -1.62 12.15 5.82
N PHE A 99 -2.60 12.48 5.00
CA PHE A 99 -2.59 12.07 3.61
C PHE A 99 -3.12 13.13 2.67
N THR A 100 -2.71 13.01 1.41
CA THR A 100 -3.30 13.72 0.28
C THR A 100 -3.56 12.74 -0.85
N ALA A 101 -4.59 13.02 -1.66
CA ALA A 101 -4.92 12.20 -2.81
C ALA A 101 -5.36 13.05 -4.00
N LEU A 102 -5.10 12.52 -5.20
CA LEU A 102 -5.64 13.02 -6.45
C LEU A 102 -6.55 11.95 -7.03
N MET A 103 -7.83 12.26 -7.14
CA MET A 103 -8.82 11.45 -7.81
C MET A 103 -9.17 12.07 -9.16
N GLN A 104 -9.35 11.25 -10.19
CA GLN A 104 -9.68 11.70 -11.54
C GLN A 104 -10.94 11.00 -12.04
N ARG A 105 -11.60 11.65 -13.01
CA ARG A 105 -12.66 11.03 -13.80
C ARG A 105 -12.02 10.08 -14.82
N GLU A 106 -12.56 8.88 -14.94
CA GLU A 106 -12.21 7.98 -16.02
C GLU A 106 -13.10 8.28 -17.23
N ASP A 107 -12.47 8.49 -18.38
CA ASP A 107 -13.13 8.67 -19.66
C ASP A 107 -12.54 7.68 -20.68
N ASN A 108 -13.38 7.17 -21.59
CA ASN A 108 -12.90 6.37 -22.69
C ASN A 108 -12.34 7.29 -23.79
N LEU A 109 -11.04 7.60 -23.67
CA LEU A 109 -10.33 8.43 -24.62
C LEU A 109 -9.55 7.54 -25.60
N PRO A 110 -9.90 7.51 -26.89
CA PRO A 110 -9.07 6.83 -27.89
C PRO A 110 -7.73 7.54 -28.02
N VAL A 111 -6.66 6.82 -27.73
CA VAL A 111 -5.29 7.32 -27.88
C VAL A 111 -4.82 6.96 -29.29
N PRO A 112 -4.33 7.92 -30.13
CA PRO A 112 -3.85 7.63 -31.48
C PRO A 112 -2.76 6.58 -31.48
N GLU A 113 -2.77 5.71 -32.50
CA GLU A 113 -1.74 4.68 -32.68
C GLU A 113 -0.35 5.33 -32.74
N GLY A 114 0.64 4.74 -32.04
CA GLY A 114 2.00 5.26 -31.95
C GLY A 114 2.23 6.38 -30.92
N THR A 115 1.17 6.93 -30.29
CA THR A 115 1.28 7.94 -29.23
C THR A 115 1.76 7.31 -27.91
N LEU A 116 1.50 6.04 -27.69
CA LEU A 116 2.05 5.26 -26.57
C LEU A 116 3.53 4.99 -26.88
N GLY A 117 4.38 5.98 -26.71
CA GLY A 117 5.78 5.98 -27.19
C GLY A 117 6.67 4.87 -26.64
N HIS A 118 6.30 4.25 -25.54
CA HIS A 118 6.92 3.05 -24.99
C HIS A 118 5.85 2.22 -24.31
N PRO A 119 5.59 0.99 -24.77
CA PRO A 119 4.72 0.09 -24.01
C PRO A 119 5.28 -0.03 -22.59
N PRO A 120 4.43 -0.01 -21.56
CA PRO A 120 4.88 -0.26 -20.18
C PRO A 120 5.64 -1.58 -20.16
N PRO A 121 6.65 -1.73 -19.28
CA PRO A 121 7.33 -3.00 -19.09
C PRO A 121 6.31 -4.12 -18.88
N ALA A 122 6.58 -5.28 -19.46
CA ALA A 122 5.76 -6.47 -19.25
C ALA A 122 5.74 -6.80 -17.74
N ALA A 123 4.62 -7.34 -17.27
CA ALA A 123 4.55 -7.83 -15.89
C ALA A 123 5.62 -8.88 -15.63
N PRO A 124 6.16 -8.94 -14.42
CA PRO A 124 6.99 -10.06 -14.00
C PRO A 124 6.29 -11.40 -14.22
N LYS A 125 7.05 -12.50 -14.06
CA LYS A 125 6.50 -13.86 -14.17
C LYS A 125 5.14 -13.97 -13.46
N PRO A 126 4.10 -14.56 -14.11
CA PRO A 126 2.75 -14.64 -13.55
C PRO A 126 2.69 -15.32 -12.18
N PRO A 127 1.76 -14.94 -11.30
CA PRO A 127 1.72 -15.42 -9.92
C PRO A 127 1.56 -16.95 -9.83
N GLU A 128 0.83 -17.60 -10.76
CA GLU A 128 0.64 -19.05 -10.77
C GLU A 128 1.94 -19.82 -10.97
N GLN A 129 2.93 -19.21 -11.61
CA GLN A 129 4.25 -19.78 -11.89
C GLN A 129 5.29 -19.42 -10.82
N CYS A 130 4.90 -18.66 -9.80
CA CYS A 130 5.78 -18.18 -8.75
C CYS A 130 5.62 -19.00 -7.47
N PRO A 131 6.71 -19.36 -6.76
CA PRO A 131 6.62 -20.04 -5.49
C PRO A 131 5.99 -19.17 -4.42
N VAL A 132 5.17 -19.78 -3.56
CA VAL A 132 4.62 -19.14 -2.37
C VAL A 132 5.75 -18.89 -1.37
N VAL A 133 5.79 -17.69 -0.80
CA VAL A 133 6.73 -17.29 0.25
C VAL A 133 5.97 -16.71 1.42
N SER A 134 6.14 -17.27 2.62
CA SER A 134 5.47 -16.74 3.80
C SER A 134 6.20 -15.52 4.35
N MET A 135 5.44 -14.46 4.64
CA MET A 135 5.87 -13.31 5.45
C MET A 135 5.33 -13.41 6.89
N ALA A 136 4.75 -14.54 7.27
CA ALA A 136 4.31 -14.78 8.64
C ALA A 136 5.50 -14.77 9.61
N PHE A 137 5.24 -14.35 10.84
CA PHE A 137 6.26 -14.34 11.89
C PHE A 137 6.71 -15.77 12.19
N PRO A 138 8.05 -16.02 12.38
CA PRO A 138 8.58 -17.35 12.63
C PRO A 138 8.04 -18.04 13.89
N ASP A 139 7.59 -17.25 14.87
CA ASP A 139 7.01 -17.72 16.13
C ASP A 139 5.51 -18.06 16.03
N GLY A 140 4.92 -17.93 14.83
CA GLY A 140 3.50 -18.16 14.60
C GLY A 140 2.59 -17.01 15.02
N THR A 141 3.15 -15.88 15.45
CA THR A 141 2.36 -14.70 15.80
C THR A 141 1.51 -14.24 14.63
N PHE A 142 0.23 -13.99 14.88
CA PHE A 142 -0.72 -13.58 13.85
C PHE A 142 -0.49 -12.12 13.44
N GLY A 143 -0.46 -11.84 12.14
CA GLY A 143 -0.18 -10.50 11.63
C GLY A 143 -0.35 -10.36 10.12
N TYR A 144 0.23 -9.29 9.57
CA TYR A 144 0.14 -8.92 8.15
C TYR A 144 0.47 -10.05 7.19
N GLY A 145 1.44 -10.90 7.52
CA GLY A 145 1.77 -12.08 6.72
C GLY A 145 0.66 -13.14 6.62
N HIS A 146 -0.39 -13.06 7.45
CA HIS A 146 -1.61 -13.87 7.32
C HIS A 146 -2.68 -13.13 6.51
N LEU A 147 -2.67 -11.78 6.54
CA LEU A 147 -3.59 -10.95 5.73
C LEU A 147 -3.32 -11.13 4.24
N VAL A 148 -2.05 -11.35 3.85
CA VAL A 148 -1.63 -11.42 2.45
C VAL A 148 -0.94 -12.74 2.12
N GLU A 149 -1.23 -13.28 0.94
CA GLU A 149 -0.42 -14.31 0.28
C GLU A 149 0.66 -13.63 -0.52
N ASN A 150 1.88 -14.16 -0.48
CA ASN A 150 3.00 -13.68 -1.25
C ASN A 150 3.57 -14.75 -2.16
N ARG A 151 3.93 -14.37 -3.38
CA ARG A 151 4.63 -15.23 -4.35
C ARG A 151 5.83 -14.51 -4.93
N LEU A 152 6.98 -15.19 -4.95
CA LEU A 152 8.24 -14.61 -5.38
C LEU A 152 8.39 -14.69 -6.91
N ALA A 153 8.37 -13.54 -7.58
CA ALA A 153 8.55 -13.46 -9.02
C ALA A 153 10.03 -13.35 -9.43
N ALA A 154 10.84 -12.63 -8.64
CA ALA A 154 12.29 -12.51 -8.88
C ALA A 154 13.03 -12.07 -7.62
N GLY A 155 14.34 -12.33 -7.58
CA GLY A 155 15.18 -11.93 -6.44
C GLY A 155 14.99 -12.83 -5.22
N ARG A 156 15.18 -12.24 -4.03
CA ARG A 156 15.03 -12.93 -2.74
C ARG A 156 14.62 -11.92 -1.67
N PHE A 157 13.60 -12.23 -0.88
CA PHE A 157 13.16 -11.39 0.24
C PHE A 157 14.31 -11.06 1.19
N PHE A 158 14.41 -9.80 1.59
CA PHE A 158 15.40 -9.26 2.52
C PHE A 158 16.86 -9.36 2.05
N LYS A 159 17.11 -9.41 0.73
CA LYS A 159 18.44 -9.53 0.13
C LYS A 159 18.66 -8.56 -1.05
N GLY A 160 18.03 -7.39 -1.01
CA GLY A 160 18.13 -6.37 -2.06
C GLY A 160 16.97 -6.46 -3.07
N PRO A 161 17.17 -6.08 -4.33
CA PRO A 161 16.09 -5.99 -5.31
C PRO A 161 15.27 -7.27 -5.41
N CYS A 162 13.95 -7.12 -5.40
CA CYS A 162 13.02 -8.24 -5.31
C CYS A 162 11.72 -7.91 -6.04
N ALA A 163 11.14 -8.88 -6.73
CA ALA A 163 9.79 -8.79 -7.27
C ALA A 163 8.89 -9.83 -6.60
N ALA A 164 7.76 -9.39 -6.07
CA ALA A 164 6.80 -10.26 -5.39
C ALA A 164 5.36 -9.85 -5.66
N TRP A 165 4.52 -10.87 -5.83
CA TRP A 165 3.07 -10.75 -5.93
C TRP A 165 2.43 -10.79 -4.56
N PHE A 166 1.37 -10.00 -4.40
CA PHE A 166 0.56 -9.89 -3.19
C PHE A 166 -0.91 -10.11 -3.53
N ARG A 167 -1.59 -10.96 -2.77
CA ARG A 167 -3.04 -11.14 -2.81
C ARG A 167 -3.58 -11.11 -1.39
N MET A 168 -4.69 -10.44 -1.18
CA MET A 168 -5.35 -10.43 0.13
C MET A 168 -6.07 -11.76 0.38
N ASN A 169 -5.74 -12.44 1.48
CA ASN A 169 -6.43 -13.65 1.96
C ASN A 169 -7.68 -13.32 2.77
N HIS A 170 -7.72 -12.12 3.34
CA HIS A 170 -8.84 -11.64 4.15
C HIS A 170 -9.26 -10.25 3.67
N PRO A 171 -10.54 -9.89 3.77
CA PRO A 171 -11.00 -8.56 3.41
C PRO A 171 -10.39 -7.48 4.31
N LEU A 172 -10.32 -6.26 3.77
CA LEU A 172 -9.91 -5.10 4.55
C LEU A 172 -10.92 -4.81 5.66
N ILE A 173 -12.20 -4.72 5.29
CA ILE A 173 -13.33 -4.51 6.22
C ILE A 173 -14.20 -5.76 6.20
N LYS A 174 -14.64 -6.19 7.36
CA LYS A 174 -15.54 -7.34 7.50
C LYS A 174 -16.82 -7.14 6.68
N GLY A 175 -17.09 -8.08 5.78
CA GLY A 175 -18.27 -8.06 4.92
C GLY A 175 -18.15 -7.23 3.65
N GLU A 176 -16.98 -6.61 3.37
CA GLU A 176 -16.74 -5.86 2.13
C GLU A 176 -15.67 -6.54 1.25
N THR A 177 -15.86 -6.48 -0.05
CA THR A 177 -14.82 -6.86 -1.01
C THR A 177 -13.84 -5.68 -1.19
N PRO A 178 -12.53 -5.88 -0.99
CA PRO A 178 -11.55 -4.82 -1.19
C PRO A 178 -11.56 -4.32 -2.64
N SER A 179 -11.50 -3.00 -2.83
CA SER A 179 -11.32 -2.40 -4.15
C SER A 179 -9.93 -2.70 -4.71
N ALA A 180 -9.75 -2.49 -6.01
CA ALA A 180 -8.46 -2.61 -6.66
C ALA A 180 -7.42 -1.66 -6.05
N TYR A 181 -7.80 -0.44 -5.71
CA TYR A 181 -6.91 0.56 -5.11
C TYR A 181 -6.55 0.22 -3.66
N GLN A 182 -7.47 -0.36 -2.89
CA GLN A 182 -7.19 -0.86 -1.54
C GLN A 182 -6.16 -2.00 -1.58
N ARG A 183 -6.26 -2.92 -2.54
CA ARG A 183 -5.25 -3.98 -2.74
C ARG A 183 -3.87 -3.41 -3.05
N VAL A 184 -3.80 -2.38 -3.91
CA VAL A 184 -2.53 -1.68 -4.19
C VAL A 184 -1.96 -1.02 -2.94
N ALA A 185 -2.79 -0.36 -2.13
CA ALA A 185 -2.33 0.31 -0.91
C ALA A 185 -1.83 -0.69 0.14
N VAL A 186 -2.51 -1.85 0.29
CA VAL A 186 -2.03 -2.95 1.17
C VAL A 186 -0.66 -3.43 0.73
N ALA A 187 -0.48 -3.74 -0.56
CA ALA A 187 0.77 -4.25 -1.10
C ALA A 187 1.88 -3.18 -1.10
N GLY A 188 1.56 -1.95 -1.50
CA GLY A 188 2.51 -0.87 -1.79
C GLY A 188 3.45 -0.51 -0.65
N ASP A 189 2.99 -0.66 0.59
CA ASP A 189 3.81 -0.44 1.78
C ASP A 189 4.90 -1.52 2.00
N SER A 190 4.82 -2.64 1.31
CA SER A 190 5.77 -3.75 1.49
C SER A 190 7.09 -3.55 0.72
N GLY A 191 7.21 -2.53 -0.14
CA GLY A 191 8.36 -2.32 -1.02
C GLY A 191 9.70 -2.30 -0.28
N ASN A 192 9.81 -1.48 0.77
CA ASN A 192 10.99 -1.44 1.63
C ASN A 192 11.28 -2.80 2.28
N GLY A 193 10.26 -3.48 2.80
CA GLY A 193 10.43 -4.78 3.47
C GLY A 193 11.00 -5.83 2.55
N ILE A 194 10.39 -6.09 1.40
CA ILE A 194 10.81 -7.16 0.49
C ILE A 194 12.18 -6.91 -0.14
N SER A 195 12.54 -5.65 -0.38
CA SER A 195 13.81 -5.25 -1.02
C SER A 195 14.89 -4.81 -0.03
N ALA A 196 14.71 -5.04 1.27
CA ALA A 196 15.67 -4.70 2.30
C ALA A 196 17.03 -5.35 2.04
N ALA A 197 18.10 -4.55 2.14
CA ALA A 197 19.48 -5.02 2.05
C ALA A 197 20.23 -4.91 3.39
N LEU A 198 19.66 -4.18 4.36
CA LEU A 198 20.22 -4.03 5.70
C LEU A 198 19.75 -5.15 6.62
N ASP A 199 20.62 -5.59 7.52
CA ASP A 199 20.30 -6.61 8.52
C ASP A 199 19.34 -6.02 9.59
N PHE A 200 18.16 -6.61 9.72
CA PHE A 200 17.13 -6.24 10.71
C PHE A 200 17.61 -6.36 12.17
N LYS A 201 18.66 -7.14 12.46
CA LYS A 201 19.23 -7.26 13.79
C LYS A 201 20.10 -6.06 14.16
N THR A 202 20.66 -5.40 13.15
CA THR A 202 21.63 -4.30 13.33
C THR A 202 21.01 -2.93 13.07
N TYR A 203 20.02 -2.87 12.16
CA TYR A 203 19.42 -1.62 11.71
C TYR A 203 17.91 -1.59 11.85
N ILE A 204 17.40 -0.39 12.12
CA ILE A 204 16.00 -0.01 11.92
C ILE A 204 15.95 0.84 10.67
N PHE A 205 15.05 0.52 9.73
CA PHE A 205 14.82 1.29 8.51
C PHE A 205 13.32 1.37 8.24
N LEU A 206 12.74 2.43 8.77
CA LEU A 206 11.28 2.67 8.72
C LEU A 206 10.96 3.63 7.58
N ASN A 207 9.88 3.37 6.88
CA ASN A 207 9.35 4.35 5.95
C ASN A 207 8.61 5.46 6.72
N CYS A 208 8.90 6.71 6.31
CA CYS A 208 8.27 7.91 6.85
C CYS A 208 7.04 8.30 6.04
N ASP A 209 6.91 7.79 4.84
CA ASP A 209 5.80 8.01 3.93
C ASP A 209 5.56 6.80 3.02
N LEU A 210 4.45 6.85 2.30
CA LEU A 210 4.15 6.01 1.14
C LEU A 210 3.50 6.91 0.09
N THR A 211 4.09 7.01 -1.10
CA THR A 211 3.45 7.66 -2.25
C THR A 211 3.21 6.63 -3.36
N ILE A 212 1.97 6.54 -3.83
CA ILE A 212 1.53 5.69 -4.92
C ILE A 212 1.03 6.58 -6.05
N ASN A 213 1.48 6.33 -7.29
CA ASN A 213 0.97 6.96 -8.50
C ASN A 213 0.52 5.88 -9.48
N LEU A 214 -0.72 5.99 -9.96
CA LEU A 214 -1.32 5.03 -10.88
C LEU A 214 -1.76 5.74 -12.16
N PHE A 215 -1.44 5.19 -13.31
CA PHE A 215 -1.88 5.73 -14.60
C PHE A 215 -3.08 4.98 -15.18
N ARG A 216 -3.45 3.83 -14.63
CA ARG A 216 -4.67 3.09 -14.95
C ARG A 216 -5.23 2.37 -13.73
N ARG A 217 -6.50 2.00 -13.79
CA ARG A 217 -7.16 1.18 -12.76
C ARG A 217 -6.52 -0.21 -12.73
N PRO A 218 -6.13 -0.71 -11.56
CA PRO A 218 -5.67 -2.10 -11.41
C PRO A 218 -6.82 -3.10 -11.67
N GLN A 219 -6.47 -4.26 -12.21
CA GLN A 219 -7.38 -5.36 -12.48
C GLN A 219 -6.96 -6.62 -11.72
N GLY A 220 -7.87 -7.59 -11.58
CA GLY A 220 -7.60 -8.84 -10.87
C GLY A 220 -7.39 -8.68 -9.36
N GLU A 221 -6.85 -9.72 -8.74
CA GLU A 221 -6.63 -9.76 -7.29
C GLU A 221 -5.15 -9.62 -6.90
N TRP A 222 -4.25 -9.87 -7.83
CA TRP A 222 -2.82 -9.85 -7.62
C TRP A 222 -2.19 -8.49 -7.93
N ILE A 223 -1.35 -8.01 -7.04
CA ILE A 223 -0.52 -6.83 -7.23
C ILE A 223 0.94 -7.24 -7.06
N CYS A 224 1.77 -6.96 -8.07
CA CYS A 224 3.21 -7.20 -7.97
C CYS A 224 3.95 -5.89 -7.69
N LEU A 225 4.89 -5.98 -6.77
CA LEU A 225 5.91 -4.96 -6.52
C LEU A 225 7.24 -5.47 -7.05
N GLU A 226 7.84 -4.77 -8.00
CA GLU A 226 9.24 -4.91 -8.34
C GLU A 226 10.01 -3.78 -7.64
N ALA A 227 10.60 -4.12 -6.50
CA ALA A 227 11.10 -3.16 -5.51
C ALA A 227 12.61 -3.19 -5.40
N ARG A 228 13.20 -2.02 -5.09
CA ARG A 228 14.58 -1.87 -4.65
C ARG A 228 14.69 -0.81 -3.56
N SER A 229 15.62 -1.00 -2.63
CA SER A 229 15.94 -0.03 -1.58
C SER A 229 17.34 0.52 -1.79
N LEU A 230 17.49 1.84 -1.67
CA LEU A 230 18.72 2.62 -1.82
C LEU A 230 19.03 3.30 -0.48
N PHE A 231 20.28 3.25 -0.05
CA PHE A 231 20.74 3.83 1.22
C PHE A 231 21.87 4.81 1.00
N GLY A 232 21.71 6.05 1.48
CA GLY A 232 22.67 7.13 1.26
C GLY A 232 23.87 7.14 2.22
N GLY A 233 23.94 6.25 3.22
CA GLY A 233 25.00 6.24 4.24
C GLY A 233 24.90 7.37 5.28
N ASN A 234 23.93 8.27 5.15
CA ASN A 234 23.69 9.44 6.01
C ASN A 234 22.46 9.29 6.92
N GLY A 235 21.96 8.07 7.12
CA GLY A 235 20.74 7.80 7.89
C GLY A 235 19.45 7.97 7.09
N CYS A 236 19.54 8.15 5.78
CA CYS A 236 18.41 8.26 4.86
C CYS A 236 18.43 7.15 3.81
N GLY A 237 17.27 6.79 3.29
CA GLY A 237 17.12 5.84 2.21
C GLY A 237 15.85 6.12 1.40
N LEU A 238 15.73 5.40 0.30
CA LEU A 238 14.56 5.41 -0.58
C LEU A 238 14.25 3.98 -0.98
N ALA A 239 13.00 3.55 -0.80
CA ALA A 239 12.50 2.39 -1.52
C ALA A 239 11.61 2.84 -2.66
N GLU A 240 11.80 2.24 -3.83
CA GLU A 240 10.95 2.45 -4.99
C GLU A 240 10.46 1.11 -5.55
N SER A 241 9.23 1.11 -6.06
CA SER A 241 8.61 -0.07 -6.64
C SER A 241 7.91 0.28 -7.95
N ALA A 242 8.17 -0.48 -9.00
CA ALA A 242 7.24 -0.55 -10.11
C ALA A 242 6.08 -1.47 -9.70
N LEU A 243 4.85 -1.04 -9.99
CA LEU A 243 3.63 -1.72 -9.60
C LEU A 243 3.00 -2.36 -10.84
N TYR A 244 2.60 -3.62 -10.70
CA TYR A 244 1.94 -4.38 -11.77
C TYR A 244 0.69 -5.07 -11.25
N ASP A 245 -0.26 -5.26 -12.13
CA ASP A 245 -1.27 -6.31 -12.04
C ASP A 245 -0.96 -7.44 -13.06
N GLU A 246 -1.82 -8.42 -13.19
CA GLU A 246 -1.63 -9.57 -14.08
C GLU A 246 -1.60 -9.17 -15.56
N TRP A 247 -2.03 -7.95 -15.92
CA TRP A 247 -2.04 -7.41 -17.30
C TRP A 247 -0.90 -6.43 -17.61
N GLY A 248 -0.01 -6.17 -16.65
CA GLY A 248 1.15 -5.32 -16.85
C GLY A 248 1.28 -4.19 -15.83
N MET A 249 2.12 -3.22 -16.14
CA MET A 249 2.40 -2.11 -15.23
C MET A 249 1.15 -1.25 -15.00
N ILE A 250 0.94 -0.83 -13.74
CA ILE A 250 -0.15 0.04 -13.31
C ILE A 250 0.33 1.38 -12.77
N GLY A 251 1.58 1.45 -12.31
CA GLY A 251 2.12 2.66 -11.70
C GLY A 251 3.43 2.45 -10.95
N ARG A 252 3.66 3.32 -9.97
CA ARG A 252 4.84 3.29 -9.11
C ARG A 252 4.49 3.61 -7.67
N ALA A 253 5.32 3.10 -6.73
CA ALA A 253 5.30 3.52 -5.34
C ALA A 253 6.70 3.92 -4.87
N THR A 254 6.78 4.87 -3.94
CA THR A 254 8.03 5.30 -3.29
C THR A 254 7.82 5.45 -1.80
N GLN A 255 8.88 5.22 -1.02
CA GLN A 255 8.91 5.36 0.43
C GLN A 255 10.24 6.01 0.84
N SER A 256 10.18 7.14 1.53
CA SER A 256 11.35 7.75 2.17
C SER A 256 11.68 6.99 3.45
N LEU A 257 12.94 6.60 3.63
CA LEU A 257 13.35 5.76 4.76
C LEU A 257 14.19 6.53 5.76
N ALA A 258 13.86 6.38 7.05
CA ALA A 258 14.72 6.74 8.15
C ALA A 258 15.52 5.51 8.59
N VAL A 259 16.85 5.59 8.52
CA VAL A 259 17.76 4.48 8.83
C VAL A 259 18.54 4.82 10.10
N ARG A 260 18.53 3.91 11.09
CA ARG A 260 19.23 4.07 12.37
C ARG A 260 19.82 2.74 12.82
N PRO A 261 20.92 2.72 13.56
CA PRO A 261 21.35 1.53 14.30
C PRO A 261 20.28 1.17 15.35
N ARG A 262 20.19 -0.12 15.70
CA ARG A 262 19.37 -0.63 16.81
C ARG A 262 20.04 -0.37 18.15
#